data_a5a4d019f464d4b78c579ac665e67b2b
#
_entry.id   a5a4d019f464d4b78c579ac665e67b2b
#
_cell.length_a   1.000
_cell.length_b   1.000
_cell.length_c   1.000
_cell.angle_alpha   90.00
_cell.angle_beta   90.00
_cell.angle_gamma   90.00
#
_symmetry.space_group_name_H-M   'P 1'
#
loop_
_entity.id
_entity.type
_entity.pdbx_description
1 polymer ?
#
loop_
_entity_poly.entity_id
_entity_poly.type
_entity_poly.pdbx_seq_one_letter_code
_entity_poly.pdbx_strand_id
1 'polypeptide(L)'
;MKVLLVEDEAASRQMLEAILAAQGHEVVLAENGAEAWGVWQITQHRVVVADWLMPQMDGLELCRRIRAHAQAPYTYFILETVRSGRGNFLEAMAAGVDDFITKPIFPDELIARLKVAERILGLRHELLTLEGLLAICSYCKRLRDEHGTWVPLERYVEGRSAAQFSHGICPDCYETHVRPYLRE
;
A
#
# COMPACT_ATOMS: atom_id res chain seq x y z
N MET A 1 -10.20 -5.15 -7.05
CA MET A 1 -9.04 -4.95 -6.13
C MET A 1 -9.20 -5.81 -4.89
N LYS A 2 -8.13 -5.91 -4.04
CA LYS A 2 -8.20 -6.60 -2.75
C LYS A 2 -8.65 -5.62 -1.66
N VAL A 3 -9.69 -5.98 -0.92
CA VAL A 3 -10.28 -5.18 0.15
C VAL A 3 -10.22 -5.97 1.46
N LEU A 4 -9.72 -5.36 2.53
CA LEU A 4 -9.81 -5.89 3.87
C LEU A 4 -11.07 -5.28 4.51
N LEU A 5 -12.07 -6.12 4.80
CA LEU A 5 -13.32 -5.74 5.45
C LEU A 5 -13.27 -6.15 6.93
N VAL A 6 -13.49 -5.19 7.81
CA VAL A 6 -13.38 -5.36 9.27
C VAL A 6 -14.70 -4.96 9.92
N GLU A 7 -15.47 -5.93 10.39
CA GLU A 7 -16.79 -5.74 10.98
C GLU A 7 -17.05 -6.84 12.00
N ASP A 8 -17.41 -6.52 13.21
CA ASP A 8 -17.63 -7.50 14.29
C ASP A 8 -18.99 -8.17 14.21
N GLU A 9 -20.01 -7.48 13.67
CA GLU A 9 -21.33 -8.05 13.49
C GLU A 9 -21.41 -8.96 12.25
N ALA A 10 -21.67 -10.25 12.46
CA ALA A 10 -21.65 -11.25 11.39
C ALA A 10 -22.64 -10.95 10.25
N ALA A 11 -23.84 -10.45 10.56
CA ALA A 11 -24.85 -10.13 9.54
C ALA A 11 -24.42 -8.95 8.67
N SER A 12 -23.89 -7.90 9.27
CA SER A 12 -23.34 -6.73 8.60
C SER A 12 -22.15 -7.12 7.72
N ARG A 13 -21.23 -7.91 8.26
CA ARG A 13 -20.05 -8.42 7.55
C ARG A 13 -20.41 -9.21 6.30
N GLN A 14 -21.39 -10.15 6.39
CA GLN A 14 -21.86 -10.92 5.24
C GLN A 14 -22.52 -10.05 4.17
N MET A 15 -23.32 -9.07 4.59
CA MET A 15 -23.97 -8.14 3.66
C MET A 15 -22.92 -7.32 2.90
N LEU A 16 -21.95 -6.76 3.59
CA LEU A 16 -20.90 -5.93 3.00
C LEU A 16 -19.97 -6.77 2.08
N GLU A 17 -19.62 -7.97 2.51
CA GLU A 17 -18.87 -8.92 1.67
C GLU A 17 -19.59 -9.19 0.35
N ALA A 18 -20.91 -9.47 0.40
CA ALA A 18 -21.71 -9.71 -0.80
C ALA A 18 -21.73 -8.50 -1.74
N ILE A 19 -21.85 -7.27 -1.20
CA ILE A 19 -21.80 -6.03 -1.99
C ILE A 19 -20.46 -5.88 -2.67
N LEU A 20 -19.35 -6.07 -1.94
CA LEU A 20 -18.00 -5.95 -2.45
C LEU A 20 -17.68 -7.01 -3.52
N ALA A 21 -18.05 -8.26 -3.26
CA ALA A 21 -17.86 -9.38 -4.19
C ALA A 21 -18.64 -9.19 -5.49
N ALA A 22 -19.88 -8.67 -5.42
CA ALA A 22 -20.69 -8.35 -6.60
C ALA A 22 -20.06 -7.28 -7.50
N GLN A 23 -19.18 -6.43 -6.96
CA GLN A 23 -18.39 -5.45 -7.73
C GLN A 23 -17.06 -6.01 -8.24
N GLY A 24 -16.80 -7.31 -8.06
CA GLY A 24 -15.57 -7.96 -8.51
C GLY A 24 -14.35 -7.72 -7.61
N HIS A 25 -14.56 -7.31 -6.35
CA HIS A 25 -13.47 -7.19 -5.39
C HIS A 25 -13.18 -8.54 -4.71
N GLU A 26 -11.91 -8.79 -4.44
CA GLU A 26 -11.46 -9.89 -3.58
C GLU A 26 -11.48 -9.41 -2.14
N VAL A 27 -12.31 -10.04 -1.30
CA VAL A 27 -12.54 -9.59 0.07
C VAL A 27 -11.85 -10.52 1.05
N VAL A 28 -11.09 -9.95 1.96
CA VAL A 28 -10.55 -10.64 3.14
C VAL A 28 -11.28 -10.08 4.36
N LEU A 29 -11.77 -10.97 5.21
CA LEU A 29 -12.59 -10.63 6.37
C LEU A 29 -11.77 -10.62 7.65
N ALA A 30 -12.11 -9.73 8.57
CA ALA A 30 -11.64 -9.73 9.95
C ALA A 30 -12.80 -9.32 10.88
N GLU A 31 -12.83 -9.87 12.07
CA GLU A 31 -13.90 -9.64 13.05
C GLU A 31 -13.62 -8.50 14.04
N ASN A 32 -12.39 -7.99 14.04
CA ASN A 32 -11.97 -6.88 14.90
C ASN A 32 -10.67 -6.27 14.37
N GLY A 33 -10.31 -5.11 14.89
CA GLY A 33 -9.11 -4.40 14.47
C GLY A 33 -7.79 -5.12 14.77
N ALA A 34 -7.74 -5.97 15.80
CA ALA A 34 -6.52 -6.71 16.16
C ALA A 34 -6.23 -7.82 15.14
N GLU A 35 -7.25 -8.55 14.72
CA GLU A 35 -7.17 -9.52 13.63
C GLU A 35 -6.82 -8.84 12.30
N ALA A 36 -7.53 -7.75 11.97
CA ALA A 36 -7.27 -6.96 10.78
C ALA A 36 -5.83 -6.44 10.73
N TRP A 37 -5.28 -6.00 11.84
CA TRP A 37 -3.89 -5.57 11.94
C TRP A 37 -2.93 -6.70 11.59
N GLY A 38 -3.12 -7.92 12.15
CA GLY A 38 -2.32 -9.09 11.83
C GLY A 38 -2.36 -9.47 10.34
N VAL A 39 -3.55 -9.45 9.74
CA VAL A 39 -3.74 -9.68 8.31
C VAL A 39 -3.05 -8.61 7.49
N TRP A 40 -3.25 -7.32 7.82
CA TRP A 40 -2.69 -6.21 7.08
C TRP A 40 -1.16 -6.17 7.10
N GLN A 41 -0.52 -6.51 8.21
CA GLN A 41 0.95 -6.58 8.30
C GLN A 41 1.57 -7.53 7.27
N ILE A 42 0.87 -8.62 6.94
CA ILE A 42 1.34 -9.63 5.98
C ILE A 42 0.98 -9.24 4.55
N THR A 43 -0.23 -8.75 4.33
CA THR A 43 -0.83 -8.61 3.00
C THR A 43 -0.76 -7.18 2.46
N GLN A 44 -0.62 -6.19 3.33
CA GLN A 44 -0.58 -4.75 3.01
C GLN A 44 -1.72 -4.33 2.06
N HIS A 45 -2.96 -4.72 2.39
CA HIS A 45 -4.14 -4.37 1.61
C HIS A 45 -4.20 -2.86 1.34
N ARG A 46 -4.46 -2.51 0.08
CA ARG A 46 -4.51 -1.13 -0.36
C ARG A 46 -5.82 -0.42 -0.04
N VAL A 47 -6.86 -1.20 0.29
CA VAL A 47 -8.17 -0.69 0.74
C VAL A 47 -8.57 -1.42 2.00
N VAL A 48 -8.96 -0.67 3.00
CA VAL A 48 -9.55 -1.17 4.25
C VAL A 48 -10.91 -0.49 4.42
N VAL A 49 -11.93 -1.30 4.69
CA VAL A 49 -13.26 -0.84 5.10
C VAL A 49 -13.48 -1.39 6.51
N ALA A 50 -13.63 -0.52 7.50
CA ALA A 50 -13.66 -0.94 8.90
C ALA A 50 -14.75 -0.23 9.69
N ASP A 51 -15.47 -0.97 10.55
CA ASP A 51 -16.32 -0.33 11.55
C ASP A 51 -15.45 0.45 12.56
N TRP A 52 -15.97 1.54 13.03
CA TRP A 52 -15.34 2.33 14.09
C TRP A 52 -15.34 1.57 15.41
N LEU A 53 -16.51 1.04 15.80
CA LEU A 53 -16.72 0.47 17.13
C LEU A 53 -16.62 -1.07 17.07
N MET A 54 -15.48 -1.59 17.42
CA MET A 54 -15.21 -3.02 17.48
C MET A 54 -14.51 -3.39 18.79
N PRO A 55 -14.66 -4.65 19.26
CA PRO A 55 -13.94 -5.13 20.42
C PRO A 55 -12.43 -5.24 20.16
N GLN A 56 -11.63 -5.28 21.22
CA GLN A 56 -10.16 -5.42 21.24
C GLN A 56 -9.41 -4.21 20.66
N MET A 57 -9.66 -3.87 19.41
CA MET A 57 -9.08 -2.71 18.72
C MET A 57 -10.14 -2.09 17.82
N ASP A 58 -10.41 -0.82 18.02
CA ASP A 58 -11.36 -0.06 17.20
C ASP A 58 -10.77 0.33 15.83
N GLY A 59 -11.65 0.79 14.92
CA GLY A 59 -11.24 1.16 13.57
C GLY A 59 -10.29 2.35 13.52
N LEU A 60 -10.37 3.30 14.46
CA LEU A 60 -9.44 4.44 14.49
C LEU A 60 -8.04 4.02 14.94
N GLU A 61 -7.94 3.16 15.93
CA GLU A 61 -6.65 2.64 16.37
C GLU A 61 -5.99 1.80 15.26
N LEU A 62 -6.78 0.99 14.55
CA LEU A 62 -6.31 0.26 13.37
C LEU A 62 -5.75 1.25 12.32
N CYS A 63 -6.50 2.31 12.01
CA CYS A 63 -6.07 3.33 11.05
C CYS A 63 -4.74 3.99 11.48
N ARG A 64 -4.64 4.42 12.75
CA ARG A 64 -3.41 5.02 13.29
C ARG A 64 -2.19 4.10 13.15
N ARG A 65 -2.35 2.80 13.44
CA ARG A 65 -1.28 1.80 13.29
C ARG A 65 -0.85 1.64 11.83
N ILE A 66 -1.80 1.58 10.91
CA ILE A 66 -1.51 1.54 9.47
C ILE A 66 -0.74 2.80 9.03
N ARG A 67 -1.16 3.99 9.48
CA ARG A 67 -0.48 5.26 9.15
C ARG A 67 0.92 5.38 9.74
N ALA A 68 1.15 4.79 10.90
CA ALA A 68 2.49 4.77 11.52
C ALA A 68 3.51 3.91 10.74
N HIS A 69 3.06 3.05 9.82
CA HIS A 69 3.92 2.19 9.00
C HIS A 69 4.43 2.93 7.75
N ALA A 70 5.38 3.82 7.94
CA ALA A 70 5.87 4.76 6.91
C ALA A 70 6.40 4.11 5.63
N GLN A 71 6.88 2.86 5.69
CA GLN A 71 7.43 2.13 4.53
C GLN A 71 6.38 1.29 3.78
N ALA A 72 5.18 1.14 4.33
CA ALA A 72 4.12 0.39 3.67
C ALA A 72 3.48 1.20 2.52
N PRO A 73 2.99 0.52 1.49
CA PRO A 73 2.20 1.18 0.46
C PRO A 73 0.98 1.87 1.06
N TYR A 74 0.62 3.02 0.49
CA TYR A 74 -0.55 3.76 0.98
C TYR A 74 -1.81 2.91 0.94
N THR A 75 -2.51 2.84 2.07
CA THR A 75 -3.80 2.17 2.23
C THR A 75 -4.91 3.22 2.27
N TYR A 76 -5.88 3.12 1.38
CA TYR A 76 -7.10 3.93 1.45
C TYR A 76 -8.03 3.34 2.51
N PHE A 77 -8.35 4.14 3.52
CA PHE A 77 -9.09 3.69 4.70
C PHE A 77 -10.48 4.33 4.73
N ILE A 78 -11.53 3.50 4.63
CA ILE A 78 -12.93 3.90 4.77
C ILE A 78 -13.40 3.46 6.13
N LEU A 79 -13.90 4.38 6.94
CA LEU A 79 -14.43 4.11 8.27
C LEU A 79 -15.96 4.08 8.23
N GLU A 80 -16.56 3.01 8.75
CA GLU A 80 -17.99 2.90 8.95
C GLU A 80 -18.36 3.34 10.37
N THR A 81 -19.45 4.08 10.54
CA THR A 81 -19.77 4.62 11.85
C THR A 81 -21.27 4.91 12.04
N VAL A 82 -21.77 4.61 13.22
CA VAL A 82 -23.05 5.14 13.71
C VAL A 82 -22.93 6.54 14.32
N ARG A 83 -21.68 7.00 14.53
CA ARG A 83 -21.41 8.29 15.16
C ARG A 83 -21.48 9.40 14.13
N SER A 84 -22.42 10.31 14.31
CA SER A 84 -22.55 11.53 13.55
C SER A 84 -22.02 12.73 14.35
N GLY A 85 -21.74 13.83 13.65
CA GLY A 85 -21.36 15.09 14.27
C GLY A 85 -19.92 15.50 14.02
N ARG A 86 -19.68 16.82 14.10
CA ARG A 86 -18.41 17.46 13.74
C ARG A 86 -17.20 16.93 14.54
N GLY A 87 -17.41 16.62 15.84
CA GLY A 87 -16.32 16.12 16.70
C GLY A 87 -15.78 14.78 16.23
N ASN A 88 -16.69 13.82 15.95
CA ASN A 88 -16.33 12.50 15.45
C ASN A 88 -15.65 12.57 14.06
N PHE A 89 -16.17 13.45 13.19
CA PHE A 89 -15.54 13.71 11.89
C PHE A 89 -14.08 14.17 12.04
N LEU A 90 -13.83 15.15 12.89
CA LEU A 90 -12.49 15.70 13.11
C LEU A 90 -11.55 14.65 13.73
N GLU A 91 -12.06 13.81 14.62
CA GLU A 91 -11.30 12.70 15.21
C GLU A 91 -10.89 11.69 14.17
N ALA A 92 -11.81 11.28 13.28
CA ALA A 92 -11.51 10.35 12.19
C ALA A 92 -10.46 10.92 11.23
N MET A 93 -10.61 12.18 10.82
CA MET A 93 -9.64 12.85 9.94
C MET A 93 -8.26 12.98 10.61
N ALA A 94 -8.20 13.30 11.90
CA ALA A 94 -6.96 13.38 12.65
C ALA A 94 -6.26 12.01 12.80
N ALA A 95 -7.03 10.91 12.80
CA ALA A 95 -6.47 9.55 12.78
C ALA A 95 -5.94 9.14 11.39
N GLY A 96 -6.23 9.93 10.35
CA GLY A 96 -5.77 9.67 8.98
C GLY A 96 -6.74 8.82 8.15
N VAL A 97 -8.02 8.78 8.51
CA VAL A 97 -9.07 8.16 7.70
C VAL A 97 -9.24 8.96 6.40
N ASP A 98 -9.38 8.28 5.28
CA ASP A 98 -9.54 8.94 3.96
C ASP A 98 -11.00 9.26 3.68
N ASP A 99 -11.90 8.40 4.12
CA ASP A 99 -13.33 8.57 3.90
C ASP A 99 -14.13 7.88 5.00
N PHE A 100 -15.38 8.25 5.18
CA PHE A 100 -16.26 7.60 6.14
C PHE A 100 -17.68 7.44 5.60
N ILE A 101 -18.38 6.41 6.08
CA ILE A 101 -19.75 6.10 5.73
C ILE A 101 -20.56 5.98 7.03
N THR A 102 -21.73 6.64 7.10
CA THR A 102 -22.64 6.52 8.23
C THR A 102 -23.55 5.30 8.07
N LYS A 103 -23.66 4.50 9.14
CA LYS A 103 -24.66 3.41 9.20
C LYS A 103 -26.08 4.00 9.33
N PRO A 104 -27.11 3.46 8.64
CA PRO A 104 -27.08 2.25 7.81
C PRO A 104 -26.38 2.48 6.48
N ILE A 105 -25.57 1.50 6.07
CA ILE A 105 -24.77 1.59 4.84
C ILE A 105 -25.65 1.26 3.64
N PHE A 106 -25.69 2.18 2.69
CA PHE A 106 -26.33 1.95 1.41
C PHE A 106 -25.33 1.41 0.39
N PRO A 107 -25.67 0.35 -0.36
CA PRO A 107 -24.72 -0.27 -1.31
C PRO A 107 -24.13 0.69 -2.33
N ASP A 108 -24.95 1.61 -2.86
CA ASP A 108 -24.53 2.61 -3.84
C ASP A 108 -23.55 3.63 -3.25
N GLU A 109 -23.69 4.00 -1.98
CA GLU A 109 -22.73 4.87 -1.28
C GLU A 109 -21.37 4.17 -1.12
N LEU A 110 -21.34 2.94 -0.61
CA LEU A 110 -20.09 2.18 -0.48
C LEU A 110 -19.39 2.00 -1.82
N ILE A 111 -20.13 1.63 -2.87
CA ILE A 111 -19.61 1.49 -4.24
C ILE A 111 -19.02 2.81 -4.75
N ALA A 112 -19.69 3.94 -4.49
CA ALA A 112 -19.20 5.25 -4.91
C ALA A 112 -17.87 5.59 -4.23
N ARG A 113 -17.73 5.33 -2.91
CA ARG A 113 -16.49 5.53 -2.15
C ARG A 113 -15.34 4.64 -2.66
N LEU A 114 -15.63 3.39 -2.96
CA LEU A 114 -14.64 2.46 -3.52
C LEU A 114 -14.13 2.91 -4.90
N LYS A 115 -14.99 3.46 -5.75
CA LYS A 115 -14.56 4.06 -7.03
C LYS A 115 -13.62 5.26 -6.83
N VAL A 116 -13.82 6.04 -5.77
CA VAL A 116 -12.89 7.12 -5.40
C VAL A 116 -11.55 6.53 -4.95
N ALA A 117 -11.58 5.49 -4.11
CA ALA A 117 -10.39 4.78 -3.67
C ALA A 117 -9.58 4.23 -4.86
N GLU A 118 -10.24 3.55 -5.80
CA GLU A 118 -9.61 3.01 -7.02
C GLU A 118 -8.91 4.10 -7.83
N ARG A 119 -9.57 5.22 -8.04
CA ARG A 119 -9.00 6.35 -8.78
C ARG A 119 -7.78 6.93 -8.08
N ILE A 120 -7.84 7.15 -6.76
CA ILE A 120 -6.73 7.70 -5.98
C ILE A 120 -5.53 6.74 -5.99
N LEU A 121 -5.78 5.45 -5.78
CA LEU A 121 -4.73 4.44 -5.79
C LEU A 121 -4.12 4.25 -7.18
N GLY A 122 -4.90 4.36 -8.25
CA GLY A 122 -4.44 4.35 -9.64
C GLY A 122 -3.51 5.53 -9.94
N LEU A 123 -3.93 6.76 -9.63
CA LEU A 123 -3.11 7.97 -9.83
C LEU A 123 -1.78 7.90 -9.04
N ARG A 124 -1.80 7.39 -7.80
CA ARG A 124 -0.57 7.18 -7.02
C ARG A 124 0.35 6.15 -7.64
N HIS A 125 -0.20 5.08 -8.20
CA HIS A 125 0.60 4.06 -8.89
C HIS A 125 1.27 4.64 -10.14
N GLU A 126 0.56 5.43 -10.93
CA GLU A 126 1.10 6.11 -12.10
C GLU A 126 2.23 7.07 -11.72
N LEU A 127 2.06 7.88 -10.68
CA LEU A 127 3.10 8.79 -10.16
C LEU A 127 4.36 8.01 -9.75
N LEU A 128 4.21 6.96 -8.95
CA LEU A 128 5.35 6.13 -8.53
C LEU A 128 6.05 5.45 -9.72
N THR A 129 5.30 5.08 -10.75
CA THR A 129 5.85 4.49 -11.96
C THR A 129 6.66 5.53 -12.77
N LEU A 130 6.16 6.75 -12.89
CA LEU A 130 6.86 7.85 -13.55
C LEU A 130 8.11 8.28 -12.79
N GLU A 131 8.04 8.37 -11.47
CA GLU A 131 9.20 8.67 -10.61
C GLU A 131 10.23 7.53 -10.60
N GLY A 132 9.79 6.29 -10.86
CA GLY A 132 10.66 5.11 -10.95
C GLY A 132 11.42 4.96 -12.27
N LEU A 133 11.14 5.79 -13.28
CA LEU A 133 11.87 5.77 -14.55
C LEU A 133 13.23 6.45 -14.40
N LEU A 134 14.27 5.63 -14.19
CA LEU A 134 15.64 6.12 -14.13
C LEU A 134 16.20 6.31 -15.55
N ALA A 135 16.62 7.54 -15.86
CA ALA A 135 17.32 7.80 -17.11
C ALA A 135 18.71 7.14 -17.06
N ILE A 136 18.89 6.06 -17.82
CA ILE A 136 20.14 5.34 -17.93
C ILE A 136 20.77 5.58 -19.31
N CYS A 137 22.07 5.85 -19.33
CA CYS A 137 22.81 5.97 -20.57
C CYS A 137 22.87 4.60 -21.28
N SER A 138 22.43 4.54 -22.54
CA SER A 138 22.42 3.31 -23.32
C SER A 138 23.82 2.72 -23.53
N TYR A 139 24.87 3.55 -23.51
CA TYR A 139 26.25 3.16 -23.72
C TYR A 139 27.01 2.82 -22.42
N CYS A 140 27.16 3.80 -21.52
CA CYS A 140 28.01 3.63 -20.34
C CYS A 140 27.24 3.23 -19.08
N LYS A 141 25.90 3.07 -19.17
CA LYS A 141 25.00 2.63 -18.07
C LYS A 141 25.00 3.54 -16.84
N ARG A 142 25.54 4.76 -16.93
CA ARG A 142 25.37 5.76 -15.86
C ARG A 142 23.93 6.21 -15.76
N LEU A 143 23.50 6.53 -14.54
CA LEU A 143 22.19 7.08 -14.24
C LEU A 143 22.26 8.61 -14.17
N ARG A 144 21.18 9.26 -14.60
CA ARG A 144 21.02 10.70 -14.45
C ARG A 144 20.33 10.98 -13.12
N ASP A 145 21.00 11.77 -12.26
CA ASP A 145 20.44 12.16 -10.96
C ASP A 145 19.44 13.33 -11.08
N GLU A 146 18.85 13.74 -9.96
CA GLU A 146 17.90 14.86 -9.86
C GLU A 146 18.51 16.23 -10.24
N HIS A 147 19.83 16.34 -10.18
CA HIS A 147 20.57 17.55 -10.60
C HIS A 147 20.97 17.51 -12.09
N GLY A 148 20.55 16.46 -12.81
CA GLY A 148 20.87 16.26 -14.21
C GLY A 148 22.27 15.72 -14.48
N THR A 149 23.02 15.31 -13.44
CA THR A 149 24.40 14.80 -13.54
C THR A 149 24.39 13.29 -13.78
N TRP A 150 25.29 12.80 -14.65
CA TRP A 150 25.44 11.37 -14.94
C TRP A 150 26.41 10.72 -13.95
N VAL A 151 25.87 9.88 -13.05
CA VAL A 151 26.62 9.19 -12.00
C VAL A 151 26.65 7.67 -12.23
N PRO A 152 27.67 6.93 -11.73
CA PRO A 152 27.68 5.47 -11.73
C PRO A 152 26.45 4.89 -10.99
N LEU A 153 25.97 3.71 -11.43
CA LEU A 153 24.84 3.02 -10.85
C LEU A 153 25.03 2.80 -9.33
N GLU A 154 26.21 2.36 -8.94
CA GLU A 154 26.56 2.05 -7.55
C GLU A 154 26.40 3.31 -6.68
N ARG A 155 26.98 4.42 -7.10
CA ARG A 155 26.88 5.70 -6.38
C ARG A 155 25.45 6.22 -6.29
N TYR A 156 24.65 6.00 -7.34
CA TYR A 156 23.24 6.39 -7.35
C TYR A 156 22.44 5.62 -6.30
N VAL A 157 22.65 4.29 -6.20
CA VAL A 157 21.95 3.40 -5.27
C VAL A 157 22.42 3.62 -3.84
N GLU A 158 23.73 3.72 -3.58
CA GLU A 158 24.30 3.99 -2.25
C GLU A 158 23.79 5.30 -1.66
N GLY A 159 23.62 6.33 -2.49
CA GLY A 159 23.09 7.62 -2.03
C GLY A 159 21.59 7.62 -1.67
N ARG A 160 20.84 6.54 -2.00
CA ARG A 160 19.38 6.47 -1.86
C ARG A 160 18.89 5.24 -1.10
N SER A 161 19.78 4.38 -0.69
CA SER A 161 19.45 3.16 0.05
C SER A 161 20.59 2.79 1.00
N ALA A 162 20.34 1.82 1.88
CA ALA A 162 21.37 1.21 2.74
C ALA A 162 22.17 0.13 2.00
N ALA A 163 21.99 -0.03 0.70
CA ALA A 163 22.71 -1.02 -0.10
C ALA A 163 24.19 -0.68 -0.22
N GLN A 164 25.04 -1.70 -0.07
CA GLN A 164 26.47 -1.62 -0.31
C GLN A 164 26.83 -2.62 -1.41
N PHE A 165 27.71 -2.24 -2.32
CA PHE A 165 28.13 -3.10 -3.41
C PHE A 165 29.44 -3.82 -3.04
N SER A 166 29.41 -5.16 -3.15
CA SER A 166 30.62 -5.97 -3.19
C SER A 166 30.92 -6.34 -4.63
N HIS A 167 32.19 -6.27 -5.02
CA HIS A 167 32.60 -6.62 -6.37
C HIS A 167 32.92 -8.11 -6.46
N GLY A 168 32.35 -8.77 -7.48
CA GLY A 168 32.60 -10.16 -7.81
C GLY A 168 32.53 -10.37 -9.32
N ILE A 169 32.90 -11.55 -9.77
CA ILE A 169 32.83 -11.95 -11.18
C ILE A 169 31.80 -13.09 -11.24
N CYS A 170 30.72 -12.92 -12.02
CA CYS A 170 29.76 -14.00 -12.22
C CYS A 170 30.38 -15.12 -13.08
N PRO A 171 29.86 -16.36 -13.00
CA PRO A 171 30.40 -17.49 -13.73
C PRO A 171 30.56 -17.24 -15.24
N ASP A 172 29.57 -16.63 -15.89
CA ASP A 172 29.62 -16.35 -17.33
C ASP A 172 30.70 -15.35 -17.69
N CYS A 173 30.85 -14.30 -16.90
CA CYS A 173 31.93 -13.34 -17.10
C CYS A 173 33.31 -13.94 -16.80
N TYR A 174 33.39 -14.83 -15.81
CA TYR A 174 34.62 -15.55 -15.51
C TYR A 174 35.07 -16.41 -16.73
N GLU A 175 34.14 -17.21 -17.27
CA GLU A 175 34.42 -18.04 -18.46
C GLU A 175 34.84 -17.21 -19.68
N THR A 176 34.16 -16.08 -19.88
CA THR A 176 34.34 -15.24 -21.07
C THR A 176 35.61 -14.35 -20.99
N HIS A 177 35.87 -13.75 -19.82
CA HIS A 177 36.86 -12.67 -19.68
C HIS A 177 38.07 -13.01 -18.80
N VAL A 178 37.99 -14.07 -17.97
CA VAL A 178 39.08 -14.41 -17.04
C VAL A 178 39.78 -15.70 -17.47
N ARG A 179 39.01 -16.75 -17.67
CA ARG A 179 39.51 -18.08 -18.00
C ARG A 179 40.43 -18.13 -19.26
N PRO A 180 40.14 -17.39 -20.34
CA PRO A 180 41.03 -17.39 -21.51
C PRO A 180 42.46 -16.88 -21.27
N TYR A 181 42.63 -16.09 -20.19
CA TYR A 181 43.94 -15.51 -19.82
C TYR A 181 44.68 -16.31 -18.72
N LEU A 182 44.01 -17.27 -18.10
CA LEU A 182 44.58 -18.22 -17.15
C LEU A 182 45.11 -19.46 -17.93
N ARG A 183 46.01 -19.28 -18.89
CA ARG A 183 46.68 -20.42 -19.49
C ARG A 183 47.75 -20.93 -18.54
N GLU A 184 47.72 -22.25 -18.27
CA GLU A 184 48.80 -23.01 -17.64
C GLU A 184 50.09 -22.84 -18.40
#